data_5825f2d0265f46302f69fc1bbafa2a92
#
_entry.id   5825f2d0265f46302f69fc1bbafa2a92
#
_cell.length_a   1.000
_cell.length_b   1.000
_cell.length_c   1.000
_cell.angle_alpha   90.00
_cell.angle_beta   90.00
_cell.angle_gamma   90.00
#
_symmetry.space_group_name_H-M   'P 1'
#
loop_
_entity.id
_entity.type
_entity.pdbx_description
1 polymer ?
#
loop_
_entity_poly.entity_id
_entity_poly.type
_entity_poly.pdbx_seq_one_letter_code
_entity_poly.pdbx_strand_id
1 'polypeptide(L)'
;NYYKIPTVKYIASKRKFYHLSQSAYATEFLKNNNIHHVAYLSDYLNKAFLSKSPAPSQQERKNVVLYNPKKGLEFTKLLIEQAAHINFVPIENMTPEQVSELLASSKVYIDFGNHPGKDRFPREAAIMGCCIITNKKGSANFFEDVPINDEFKFGDRIDDIPKIVAKIDDCLENYNQEQSKFNHYREVIRNEEQKFKADLAKIFLID
;
A
#
# COMPACT_ATOMS: atom_id res chain seq x y z
N ASN A 1 -9.79 11.11 7.54
CA ASN A 1 -10.78 10.25 8.22
C ASN A 1 -12.23 10.71 8.01
N TYR A 2 -12.60 11.01 6.76
CA TYR A 2 -13.94 11.51 6.42
C TYR A 2 -15.08 10.55 6.80
N TYR A 3 -14.83 9.24 6.77
CA TYR A 3 -15.81 8.22 7.21
C TYR A 3 -16.12 8.23 8.71
N LYS A 4 -15.32 8.93 9.52
CA LYS A 4 -15.58 9.13 10.96
C LYS A 4 -16.33 10.43 11.25
N ILE A 5 -16.50 11.30 10.26
CA ILE A 5 -17.17 12.57 10.39
C ILE A 5 -18.53 12.47 9.71
N PRO A 6 -19.65 12.72 10.42
CA PRO A 6 -20.95 12.68 9.79
C PRO A 6 -20.98 13.68 8.61
N THR A 7 -21.05 13.16 7.39
CA THR A 7 -21.06 13.94 6.14
C THR A 7 -22.19 14.99 6.15
N VAL A 8 -23.30 14.67 6.82
CA VAL A 8 -24.43 15.58 7.00
C VAL A 8 -24.05 16.92 7.66
N LYS A 9 -23.11 16.92 8.62
CA LYS A 9 -22.63 18.16 9.25
C LYS A 9 -21.84 19.07 8.31
N TYR A 10 -21.17 18.51 7.31
CA TYR A 10 -20.45 19.28 6.30
C TYR A 10 -21.39 19.85 5.24
N ILE A 11 -22.36 19.07 4.79
CA ILE A 11 -23.37 19.48 3.79
C ILE A 11 -24.25 20.61 4.35
N ALA A 12 -24.60 20.55 5.64
CA ALA A 12 -25.42 21.58 6.31
C ALA A 12 -24.64 22.87 6.63
N SER A 13 -23.32 22.86 6.55
CA SER A 13 -22.50 24.03 6.82
C SER A 13 -22.56 24.98 5.62
N LYS A 14 -22.92 26.26 5.87
CA LYS A 14 -22.85 27.34 4.86
C LYS A 14 -21.42 27.74 4.47
N ARG A 15 -20.40 27.11 5.04
CA ARG A 15 -18.99 27.38 4.74
C ARG A 15 -18.56 26.60 3.51
N LYS A 16 -17.88 27.24 2.58
CA LYS A 16 -17.20 26.55 1.47
C LYS A 16 -15.95 25.88 2.01
N PHE A 17 -15.90 24.55 1.96
CA PHE A 17 -14.71 23.77 2.26
C PHE A 17 -14.08 23.31 0.96
N TYR A 18 -12.76 23.38 0.90
CA TYR A 18 -11.96 22.68 -0.10
C TYR A 18 -11.46 21.37 0.53
N HIS A 19 -11.73 20.28 -0.14
CA HIS A 19 -11.33 18.97 0.31
C HIS A 19 -10.07 18.54 -0.46
N LEU A 20 -9.02 18.16 0.27
CA LEU A 20 -7.81 17.61 -0.31
C LEU A 20 -7.81 16.10 -0.05
N SER A 21 -7.93 15.32 -1.13
CA SER A 21 -7.94 13.86 -1.05
C SER A 21 -6.55 13.29 -1.36
N GLN A 22 -6.07 12.37 -0.53
CA GLN A 22 -4.75 11.78 -0.71
C GLN A 22 -4.75 10.51 -1.59
N SER A 23 -5.92 10.03 -2.03
CA SER A 23 -6.04 8.80 -2.81
C SER A 23 -7.23 8.87 -3.77
N ALA A 24 -7.21 8.07 -4.83
CA ALA A 24 -8.33 7.89 -5.76
C ALA A 24 -9.57 7.38 -5.01
N TYR A 25 -9.37 6.40 -4.10
CA TYR A 25 -10.42 5.91 -3.21
C TYR A 25 -11.08 7.03 -2.39
N ALA A 26 -10.27 7.90 -1.76
CA ALA A 26 -10.79 9.02 -0.98
C ALA A 26 -11.53 10.04 -1.86
N THR A 27 -11.03 10.29 -3.07
CA THR A 27 -11.69 11.17 -4.06
C THR A 27 -13.06 10.62 -4.43
N GLU A 28 -13.14 9.33 -4.76
CA GLU A 28 -14.39 8.69 -5.11
C GLU A 28 -15.38 8.66 -3.94
N PHE A 29 -14.90 8.36 -2.74
CA PHE A 29 -15.72 8.43 -1.53
C PHE A 29 -16.35 9.82 -1.34
N LEU A 30 -15.58 10.89 -1.52
CA LEU A 30 -16.09 12.27 -1.40
C LEU A 30 -17.13 12.56 -2.48
N LYS A 31 -16.86 12.20 -3.74
CA LYS A 31 -17.81 12.39 -4.85
C LYS A 31 -19.12 11.64 -4.64
N ASN A 32 -19.06 10.39 -4.20
CA ASN A 32 -20.23 9.56 -3.90
C ASN A 32 -21.08 10.10 -2.73
N ASN A 33 -20.49 10.97 -1.90
CA ASN A 33 -21.20 11.70 -0.85
C ASN A 33 -21.56 13.15 -1.25
N ASN A 34 -21.62 13.45 -2.57
CA ASN A 34 -21.98 14.76 -3.14
C ASN A 34 -21.05 15.91 -2.71
N ILE A 35 -19.78 15.60 -2.44
CA ILE A 35 -18.74 16.60 -2.16
C ILE A 35 -17.93 16.81 -3.44
N HIS A 36 -18.14 17.94 -4.11
CA HIS A 36 -17.61 18.18 -5.47
C HIS A 36 -16.36 19.07 -5.50
N HIS A 37 -16.12 19.89 -4.46
CA HIS A 37 -14.92 20.72 -4.36
C HIS A 37 -13.74 19.93 -3.81
N VAL A 38 -13.21 19.00 -4.63
CA VAL A 38 -12.14 18.08 -4.24
C VAL A 38 -10.93 18.31 -5.14
N ALA A 39 -9.78 18.58 -4.55
CA ALA A 39 -8.49 18.51 -5.23
C ALA A 39 -7.71 17.28 -4.73
N TYR A 40 -6.94 16.69 -5.64
CA TYR A 40 -6.06 15.58 -5.27
C TYR A 40 -4.73 16.14 -4.76
N LEU A 41 -4.35 15.75 -3.53
CA LEU A 41 -3.05 16.04 -2.93
C LEU A 41 -2.60 14.83 -2.14
N SER A 42 -1.76 14.00 -2.75
CA SER A 42 -1.22 12.80 -2.10
C SER A 42 0.00 13.16 -1.22
N ASP A 43 0.31 12.28 -0.27
CA ASP A 43 1.58 12.32 0.44
C ASP A 43 2.69 11.59 -0.34
N TYR A 44 3.90 11.58 0.19
CA TYR A 44 5.05 10.85 -0.34
C TYR A 44 5.86 10.19 0.78
N LEU A 45 6.66 9.20 0.43
CA LEU A 45 7.51 8.51 1.39
C LEU A 45 8.67 9.39 1.85
N ASN A 46 9.10 9.18 3.10
CA ASN A 46 10.29 9.81 3.65
C ASN A 46 11.53 9.44 2.82
N LYS A 47 12.40 10.44 2.58
CA LYS A 47 13.67 10.26 1.86
C LYS A 47 14.55 9.17 2.45
N ALA A 48 14.47 8.92 3.76
CA ALA A 48 15.21 7.85 4.41
C ALA A 48 14.93 6.45 3.83
N PHE A 49 13.70 6.18 3.39
CA PHE A 49 13.36 4.94 2.67
C PHE A 49 13.85 4.96 1.23
N LEU A 50 13.73 6.10 0.54
CA LEU A 50 14.14 6.22 -0.85
C LEU A 50 15.67 6.10 -1.02
N SER A 51 16.44 6.66 -0.09
CA SER A 51 17.92 6.62 -0.13
C SER A 51 18.51 5.26 0.24
N LYS A 52 17.79 4.45 1.00
CA LYS A 52 18.19 3.09 1.41
C LYS A 52 17.67 2.01 0.48
N SER A 53 16.89 2.37 -0.55
CA SER A 53 16.31 1.42 -1.49
C SER A 53 17.43 0.59 -2.17
N PRO A 54 17.59 -0.71 -1.83
CA PRO A 54 18.59 -1.53 -2.48
C PRO A 54 18.19 -1.76 -3.94
N ALA A 55 19.18 -1.89 -4.82
CA ALA A 55 18.93 -2.45 -6.13
C ALA A 55 18.37 -3.86 -5.95
N PRO A 56 17.20 -4.20 -6.51
CA PRO A 56 16.50 -5.47 -6.22
C PRO A 56 17.32 -6.73 -6.49
N SER A 57 18.34 -6.64 -7.35
CA SER A 57 19.14 -7.77 -7.83
C SER A 57 20.43 -8.03 -7.05
N GLN A 58 20.77 -7.20 -6.05
CA GLN A 58 22.12 -7.23 -5.45
C GLN A 58 22.22 -7.92 -4.10
N GLN A 59 21.10 -8.33 -3.48
CA GLN A 59 21.12 -8.92 -2.17
C GLN A 59 20.34 -10.24 -2.13
N GLU A 60 20.96 -11.29 -1.61
CA GLU A 60 20.25 -12.53 -1.34
C GLU A 60 19.15 -12.28 -0.29
N ARG A 61 17.91 -12.54 -0.64
CA ARG A 61 16.75 -12.31 0.20
C ARG A 61 16.23 -13.59 0.80
N LYS A 62 15.78 -13.50 2.04
CA LYS A 62 15.19 -14.61 2.76
C LYS A 62 13.80 -14.95 2.22
N ASN A 63 13.45 -16.22 2.21
CA ASN A 63 12.10 -16.71 1.93
C ASN A 63 11.19 -16.40 3.14
N VAL A 64 10.86 -15.13 3.30
CA VAL A 64 10.05 -14.59 4.41
C VAL A 64 8.92 -13.76 3.83
N VAL A 65 7.74 -13.95 4.41
CA VAL A 65 6.52 -13.17 4.13
C VAL A 65 6.26 -12.24 5.32
N LEU A 66 6.32 -10.95 5.08
CA LEU A 66 6.07 -9.94 6.09
C LEU A 66 4.62 -9.51 6.10
N TYR A 67 4.10 -9.17 7.27
CA TYR A 67 2.76 -8.61 7.41
C TYR A 67 2.67 -7.61 8.56
N ASN A 68 1.67 -6.71 8.51
CA ASN A 68 1.38 -5.78 9.60
C ASN A 68 0.30 -6.37 10.52
N PRO A 69 0.61 -6.79 11.76
CA PRO A 69 -0.37 -7.41 12.65
C PRO A 69 -1.45 -6.43 13.15
N LYS A 70 -1.28 -5.12 12.94
CA LYS A 70 -2.28 -4.11 13.30
C LYS A 70 -3.40 -3.97 12.27
N LYS A 71 -3.31 -4.69 11.13
CA LYS A 71 -4.28 -4.61 10.04
C LYS A 71 -4.57 -6.00 9.48
N GLY A 72 -5.85 -6.36 9.38
CA GLY A 72 -6.28 -7.61 8.74
C GLY A 72 -5.76 -8.89 9.41
N LEU A 73 -5.44 -8.83 10.71
CA LEU A 73 -4.81 -9.95 11.43
C LEU A 73 -5.65 -11.22 11.42
N GLU A 74 -6.98 -11.10 11.51
CA GLU A 74 -7.87 -12.27 11.53
C GLU A 74 -7.73 -13.10 10.25
N PHE A 75 -7.78 -12.46 9.09
CA PHE A 75 -7.59 -13.16 7.82
C PHE A 75 -6.15 -13.64 7.64
N THR A 76 -5.16 -12.84 8.05
CA THR A 76 -3.75 -13.22 8.00
C THR A 76 -3.45 -14.46 8.85
N LYS A 77 -4.09 -14.63 10.01
CA LYS A 77 -3.98 -15.85 10.82
C LYS A 77 -4.49 -17.09 10.09
N LEU A 78 -5.62 -16.97 9.37
CA LEU A 78 -6.13 -18.08 8.57
C LEU A 78 -5.16 -18.48 7.44
N LEU A 79 -4.49 -17.50 6.82
CA LEU A 79 -3.43 -17.78 5.84
C LEU A 79 -2.24 -18.51 6.49
N ILE A 80 -1.79 -18.07 7.65
CA ILE A 80 -0.67 -18.68 8.39
C ILE A 80 -1.01 -20.13 8.75
N GLU A 81 -2.22 -20.39 9.26
CA GLU A 81 -2.69 -21.72 9.64
C GLU A 81 -2.74 -22.70 8.44
N GLN A 82 -3.14 -22.21 7.25
CA GLN A 82 -3.25 -23.03 6.05
C GLN A 82 -1.95 -23.15 5.25
N ALA A 83 -0.94 -22.34 5.54
CA ALA A 83 0.34 -22.30 4.85
C ALA A 83 1.53 -22.48 5.81
N ALA A 84 1.52 -23.56 6.61
CA ALA A 84 2.53 -23.84 7.63
C ALA A 84 3.96 -24.00 7.08
N HIS A 85 4.13 -24.22 5.77
CA HIS A 85 5.43 -24.28 5.11
C HIS A 85 6.05 -22.90 4.84
N ILE A 86 5.27 -21.81 4.95
CA ILE A 86 5.71 -20.45 4.71
C ILE A 86 6.13 -19.79 6.01
N ASN A 87 7.28 -19.10 5.99
CA ASN A 87 7.75 -18.35 7.14
C ASN A 87 7.13 -16.93 7.16
N PHE A 88 6.10 -16.74 7.96
CA PHE A 88 5.44 -15.44 8.18
C PHE A 88 6.06 -14.69 9.36
N VAL A 89 6.43 -13.43 9.17
CA VAL A 89 7.05 -12.59 10.21
C VAL A 89 6.25 -11.28 10.37
N PRO A 90 5.75 -10.98 11.57
CA PRO A 90 5.04 -9.73 11.84
C PRO A 90 6.01 -8.54 11.90
N ILE A 91 5.58 -7.39 11.37
CA ILE A 91 6.28 -6.11 11.55
C ILE A 91 5.69 -5.44 12.78
N GLU A 92 6.31 -5.67 13.93
CA GLU A 92 5.88 -5.10 15.22
C GLU A 92 7.05 -4.82 16.17
N ASN A 93 6.87 -3.82 17.03
CA ASN A 93 7.86 -3.44 18.05
C ASN A 93 9.26 -3.13 17.47
N MET A 94 9.30 -2.53 16.26
CA MET A 94 10.51 -2.22 15.52
C MET A 94 10.66 -0.72 15.30
N THR A 95 11.90 -0.23 15.29
CA THR A 95 12.21 1.13 14.83
C THR A 95 12.04 1.21 13.28
N PRO A 96 11.89 2.42 12.71
CA PRO A 96 11.84 2.58 11.26
C PRO A 96 13.06 1.98 10.53
N GLU A 97 14.24 2.02 11.14
CA GLU A 97 15.46 1.45 10.60
C GLU A 97 15.38 -0.07 10.54
N GLN A 98 14.92 -0.71 11.62
CA GLN A 98 14.72 -2.16 11.69
C GLN A 98 13.65 -2.63 10.69
N VAL A 99 12.58 -1.86 10.52
CA VAL A 99 11.56 -2.14 9.49
C VAL A 99 12.18 -2.08 8.09
N SER A 100 12.97 -1.06 7.81
CA SER A 100 13.64 -0.90 6.52
C SER A 100 14.59 -2.09 6.22
N GLU A 101 15.38 -2.51 7.19
CA GLU A 101 16.31 -3.65 7.05
C GLU A 101 15.55 -4.97 6.85
N LEU A 102 14.46 -5.17 7.60
CA LEU A 102 13.62 -6.35 7.47
C LEU A 102 12.95 -6.42 6.09
N LEU A 103 12.39 -5.31 5.61
CA LEU A 103 11.82 -5.22 4.26
C LEU A 103 12.88 -5.45 3.17
N ALA A 104 14.10 -4.92 3.34
CA ALA A 104 15.19 -5.08 2.39
C ALA A 104 15.70 -6.53 2.30
N SER A 105 15.56 -7.31 3.36
CA SER A 105 16.04 -8.69 3.44
C SER A 105 14.98 -9.75 3.16
N SER A 106 13.72 -9.37 2.95
CA SER A 106 12.58 -10.28 2.75
C SER A 106 12.03 -10.20 1.33
N LYS A 107 11.42 -11.29 0.85
CA LYS A 107 10.91 -11.38 -0.53
C LYS A 107 9.49 -10.85 -0.69
N VAL A 108 8.61 -11.04 0.29
CA VAL A 108 7.17 -10.77 0.14
C VAL A 108 6.65 -9.94 1.30
N TYR A 109 5.73 -9.02 1.02
CA TYR A 109 4.90 -8.32 1.99
C TYR A 109 3.42 -8.51 1.63
N ILE A 110 2.61 -8.90 2.61
CA ILE A 110 1.17 -9.03 2.43
C ILE A 110 0.40 -8.02 3.29
N ASP A 111 -0.71 -7.50 2.77
CA ASP A 111 -1.60 -6.59 3.49
C ASP A 111 -3.07 -6.86 3.18
N PHE A 112 -3.74 -7.57 4.08
CA PHE A 112 -5.16 -7.89 4.02
C PHE A 112 -6.02 -7.00 4.93
N GLY A 113 -5.49 -5.84 5.28
CA GLY A 113 -6.19 -4.85 6.09
C GLY A 113 -7.16 -3.97 5.32
N ASN A 114 -7.79 -3.03 6.02
CA ASN A 114 -8.51 -1.94 5.39
C ASN A 114 -7.51 -0.87 4.94
N HIS A 115 -7.69 -0.37 3.71
CA HIS A 115 -6.89 0.69 3.12
C HIS A 115 -7.72 1.97 2.99
N PRO A 116 -7.85 2.76 4.06
CA PRO A 116 -8.70 3.96 4.06
C PRO A 116 -8.13 5.14 3.26
N GLY A 117 -6.91 5.01 2.81
CA GLY A 117 -6.17 5.97 2.03
C GLY A 117 -4.91 5.32 1.48
N LYS A 118 -3.99 6.11 0.95
CA LYS A 118 -2.74 5.61 0.39
C LYS A 118 -1.79 5.15 1.50
N ASP A 119 -1.81 3.86 1.80
CA ASP A 119 -1.06 3.28 2.92
C ASP A 119 0.45 3.31 2.70
N ARG A 120 1.19 3.50 3.78
CA ARG A 120 2.66 3.58 3.76
C ARG A 120 3.33 2.23 3.55
N PHE A 121 2.93 1.19 4.29
CA PHE A 121 3.61 -0.11 4.28
C PHE A 121 3.70 -0.76 2.90
N PRO A 122 2.66 -0.83 2.07
CA PRO A 122 2.78 -1.35 0.71
C PRO A 122 3.81 -0.58 -0.13
N ARG A 123 3.88 0.75 0.03
CA ARG A 123 4.87 1.59 -0.67
C ARG A 123 6.28 1.35 -0.14
N GLU A 124 6.46 1.34 1.18
CA GLU A 124 7.74 1.05 1.83
C GLU A 124 8.27 -0.32 1.43
N ALA A 125 7.41 -1.35 1.44
CA ALA A 125 7.78 -2.69 1.04
C ALA A 125 8.12 -2.79 -0.47
N ALA A 126 7.34 -2.14 -1.33
CA ALA A 126 7.61 -2.11 -2.77
C ALA A 126 8.95 -1.45 -3.09
N ILE A 127 9.24 -0.27 -2.49
CA ILE A 127 10.48 0.46 -2.75
C ILE A 127 11.70 -0.28 -2.18
N MET A 128 11.52 -1.04 -1.10
CA MET A 128 12.55 -1.91 -0.52
C MET A 128 12.70 -3.24 -1.27
N GLY A 129 11.89 -3.49 -2.31
CA GLY A 129 12.05 -4.61 -3.24
C GLY A 129 11.15 -5.82 -2.97
N CYS A 130 10.25 -5.79 -1.99
CA CYS A 130 9.30 -6.89 -1.79
C CYS A 130 8.32 -7.01 -2.96
N CYS A 131 7.88 -8.24 -3.25
CA CYS A 131 6.62 -8.48 -3.93
C CYS A 131 5.46 -8.11 -3.00
N ILE A 132 4.43 -7.46 -3.52
CA ILE A 132 3.31 -6.95 -2.72
C ILE A 132 2.05 -7.75 -3.07
N ILE A 133 1.41 -8.33 -2.06
CA ILE A 133 0.11 -8.98 -2.21
C ILE A 133 -0.88 -8.29 -1.28
N THR A 134 -2.01 -7.84 -1.83
CA THR A 134 -3.03 -7.12 -1.06
C THR A 134 -4.43 -7.71 -1.27
N ASN A 135 -5.36 -7.30 -0.40
CA ASN A 135 -6.77 -7.48 -0.72
C ASN A 135 -7.26 -6.38 -1.70
N LYS A 136 -8.57 -6.47 -2.07
CA LYS A 136 -9.27 -5.50 -2.92
C LYS A 136 -10.16 -4.56 -2.08
N LYS A 137 -9.65 -4.05 -0.95
CA LYS A 137 -10.41 -3.14 -0.06
C LYS A 137 -9.83 -1.72 -0.09
N GLY A 138 -10.72 -0.73 -0.08
CA GLY A 138 -10.34 0.67 -0.03
C GLY A 138 -9.40 1.05 -1.19
N SER A 139 -8.33 1.78 -0.89
CA SER A 139 -7.37 2.24 -1.90
C SER A 139 -6.62 1.10 -2.60
N ALA A 140 -6.50 -0.09 -1.99
CA ALA A 140 -5.87 -1.23 -2.63
C ALA A 140 -6.65 -1.75 -3.87
N ASN A 141 -7.96 -1.43 -3.97
CA ASN A 141 -8.76 -1.74 -5.16
C ASN A 141 -8.51 -0.79 -6.34
N PHE A 142 -7.89 0.36 -6.10
CA PHE A 142 -7.63 1.37 -7.12
C PHE A 142 -6.20 1.22 -7.67
N PHE A 143 -6.09 1.14 -9.00
CA PHE A 143 -4.78 1.07 -9.64
C PHE A 143 -3.97 2.35 -9.43
N GLU A 144 -4.63 3.51 -9.37
CA GLU A 144 -4.01 4.81 -9.14
C GLU A 144 -3.35 4.92 -7.76
N ASP A 145 -3.86 4.19 -6.77
CA ASP A 145 -3.37 4.20 -5.40
C ASP A 145 -2.33 3.10 -5.14
N VAL A 146 -2.60 1.91 -5.70
CA VAL A 146 -1.70 0.74 -5.60
C VAL A 146 -1.56 0.12 -6.99
N PRO A 147 -0.63 0.65 -7.84
CA PRO A 147 -0.46 0.26 -9.22
C PRO A 147 0.33 -1.04 -9.36
N ILE A 148 -0.27 -2.13 -8.91
CA ILE A 148 0.20 -3.51 -9.08
C ILE A 148 -0.79 -4.30 -9.93
N ASN A 149 -0.31 -5.34 -10.60
CA ASN A 149 -1.15 -6.20 -11.43
C ASN A 149 -2.21 -6.91 -10.59
N ASP A 150 -3.38 -7.17 -11.18
CA ASP A 150 -4.50 -7.83 -10.52
C ASP A 150 -4.20 -9.23 -10.00
N GLU A 151 -3.20 -9.90 -10.58
CA GLU A 151 -2.71 -11.21 -10.09
C GLU A 151 -2.14 -11.16 -8.65
N PHE A 152 -1.86 -9.97 -8.11
CA PHE A 152 -1.39 -9.73 -6.74
C PHE A 152 -2.48 -9.17 -5.82
N LYS A 153 -3.72 -9.00 -6.33
CA LYS A 153 -4.86 -8.48 -5.56
C LYS A 153 -5.94 -9.53 -5.44
N PHE A 154 -6.28 -9.91 -4.23
CA PHE A 154 -7.22 -11.00 -3.95
C PHE A 154 -8.44 -10.54 -3.16
N GLY A 155 -9.47 -11.38 -3.09
CA GLY A 155 -10.47 -11.30 -2.03
C GLY A 155 -9.86 -11.65 -0.66
N ASP A 156 -10.63 -11.45 0.40
CA ASP A 156 -10.28 -11.89 1.74
C ASP A 156 -11.33 -12.90 2.28
N ARG A 157 -11.76 -13.81 1.41
CA ARG A 157 -12.61 -14.96 1.77
C ARG A 157 -11.76 -16.21 1.93
N ILE A 158 -12.25 -17.16 2.71
CA ILE A 158 -11.58 -18.43 2.94
C ILE A 158 -11.27 -19.16 1.60
N ASP A 159 -12.18 -19.09 0.64
CA ASP A 159 -12.04 -19.69 -0.69
C ASP A 159 -10.90 -19.08 -1.54
N ASP A 160 -10.44 -17.88 -1.18
CA ASP A 160 -9.33 -17.21 -1.88
C ASP A 160 -7.96 -17.67 -1.34
N ILE A 161 -7.90 -18.27 -0.14
CA ILE A 161 -6.64 -18.64 0.53
C ILE A 161 -5.75 -19.54 -0.33
N PRO A 162 -6.23 -20.60 -0.98
CA PRO A 162 -5.37 -21.45 -1.80
C PRO A 162 -4.68 -20.68 -2.94
N LYS A 163 -5.38 -19.72 -3.55
CA LYS A 163 -4.83 -18.87 -4.62
C LYS A 163 -3.79 -17.88 -4.09
N ILE A 164 -4.04 -17.34 -2.90
CA ILE A 164 -3.11 -16.42 -2.23
C ILE A 164 -1.83 -17.17 -1.87
N VAL A 165 -1.94 -18.37 -1.28
CA VAL A 165 -0.79 -19.20 -0.93
C VAL A 165 0.02 -19.55 -2.16
N ALA A 166 -0.62 -20.02 -3.24
CA ALA A 166 0.06 -20.31 -4.50
C ALA A 166 0.80 -19.10 -5.08
N LYS A 167 0.22 -17.86 -4.95
CA LYS A 167 0.91 -16.65 -5.40
C LYS A 167 2.07 -16.26 -4.49
N ILE A 168 1.95 -16.49 -3.19
CA ILE A 168 3.07 -16.29 -2.26
C ILE A 168 4.22 -17.24 -2.61
N ASP A 169 3.94 -18.53 -2.82
CA ASP A 169 4.94 -19.53 -3.21
C ASP A 169 5.64 -19.13 -4.50
N ASP A 170 4.89 -18.72 -5.52
CA ASP A 170 5.44 -18.21 -6.78
C ASP A 170 6.38 -17.00 -6.55
N CYS A 171 5.99 -16.04 -5.70
CA CYS A 171 6.84 -14.91 -5.33
C CYS A 171 8.10 -15.32 -4.56
N LEU A 172 8.05 -16.38 -3.76
CA LEU A 172 9.20 -16.89 -3.01
C LEU A 172 10.17 -17.66 -3.92
N GLU A 173 9.66 -18.51 -4.79
CA GLU A 173 10.44 -19.37 -5.70
C GLU A 173 10.99 -18.57 -6.89
N ASN A 174 10.15 -17.80 -7.56
CA ASN A 174 10.46 -17.06 -8.79
C ASN A 174 10.70 -15.56 -8.51
N TYR A 175 11.28 -15.22 -7.35
CA TYR A 175 11.37 -13.86 -6.84
C TYR A 175 11.89 -12.84 -7.86
N ASN A 176 12.96 -13.15 -8.60
CA ASN A 176 13.55 -12.20 -9.56
C ASN A 176 12.60 -11.82 -10.69
N GLN A 177 11.78 -12.76 -11.14
CA GLN A 177 10.77 -12.54 -12.16
C GLN A 177 9.59 -11.77 -11.56
N GLU A 178 9.05 -12.24 -10.43
CA GLU A 178 7.86 -11.66 -9.81
C GLU A 178 8.10 -10.24 -9.31
N GLN A 179 9.24 -9.97 -8.64
CA GLN A 179 9.55 -8.64 -8.16
C GLN A 179 9.70 -7.61 -9.29
N SER A 180 10.09 -8.03 -10.49
CA SER A 180 10.23 -7.12 -11.65
C SER A 180 8.88 -6.51 -12.08
N LYS A 181 7.77 -7.18 -11.82
CA LYS A 181 6.41 -6.71 -12.11
C LYS A 181 6.02 -5.48 -11.29
N PHE A 182 6.76 -5.16 -10.23
CA PHE A 182 6.56 -3.98 -9.39
C PHE A 182 7.42 -2.76 -9.78
N ASN A 183 8.16 -2.83 -10.91
CA ASN A 183 9.01 -1.73 -11.36
C ASN A 183 8.22 -0.44 -11.56
N HIS A 184 7.05 -0.52 -12.19
CA HIS A 184 6.15 0.64 -12.36
C HIS A 184 5.74 1.24 -11.01
N TYR A 185 5.36 0.41 -10.04
CA TYR A 185 4.98 0.91 -8.71
C TYR A 185 6.14 1.63 -8.02
N ARG A 186 7.35 1.07 -8.10
CA ARG A 186 8.57 1.71 -7.56
C ARG A 186 8.89 3.04 -8.23
N GLU A 187 8.67 3.14 -9.53
CA GLU A 187 8.83 4.39 -10.27
C GLU A 187 7.82 5.46 -9.82
N VAL A 188 6.55 5.08 -9.70
CA VAL A 188 5.50 5.96 -9.15
C VAL A 188 5.90 6.48 -7.76
N ILE A 189 6.37 5.60 -6.86
CA ILE A 189 6.80 5.99 -5.50
C ILE A 189 7.97 6.98 -5.54
N ARG A 190 8.98 6.77 -6.39
CA ARG A 190 10.13 7.69 -6.51
C ARG A 190 9.72 9.07 -6.97
N ASN A 191 8.67 9.18 -7.77
CA ASN A 191 8.17 10.44 -8.32
C ASN A 191 7.13 11.14 -7.42
N GLU A 192 6.70 10.52 -6.30
CA GLU A 192 5.65 11.06 -5.42
C GLU A 192 5.99 12.45 -4.86
N GLU A 193 7.24 12.70 -4.44
CA GLU A 193 7.64 14.01 -3.89
C GLU A 193 7.53 15.10 -4.94
N GLN A 194 8.00 14.83 -6.16
CA GLN A 194 7.92 15.80 -7.25
C GLN A 194 6.47 16.09 -7.62
N LYS A 195 5.65 15.04 -7.72
CA LYS A 195 4.22 15.15 -7.98
C LYS A 195 3.52 15.96 -6.88
N PHE A 196 3.80 15.68 -5.61
CA PHE A 196 3.23 16.42 -4.47
C PHE A 196 3.53 17.92 -4.58
N LYS A 197 4.77 18.29 -4.88
CA LYS A 197 5.17 19.71 -5.03
C LYS A 197 4.44 20.37 -6.20
N ALA A 198 4.31 19.71 -7.31
CA ALA A 198 3.58 20.21 -8.48
C ALA A 198 2.07 20.38 -8.20
N ASP A 199 1.46 19.40 -7.54
CA ASP A 199 0.05 19.46 -7.14
C ASP A 199 -0.19 20.58 -6.11
N LEU A 200 0.73 20.76 -5.16
CA LEU A 200 0.66 21.83 -4.16
C LEU A 200 0.72 23.23 -4.82
N ALA A 201 1.68 23.44 -5.72
CA ALA A 201 1.80 24.70 -6.46
C ALA A 201 0.51 24.99 -7.26
N LYS A 202 -0.01 23.97 -7.98
CA LYS A 202 -1.25 24.11 -8.75
C LYS A 202 -2.48 24.42 -7.90
N ILE A 203 -2.61 23.82 -6.71
CA ILE A 203 -3.77 24.02 -5.82
C ILE A 203 -3.74 25.40 -5.17
N PHE A 204 -2.57 25.86 -4.78
CA PHE A 204 -2.41 27.10 -4.03
C PHE A 204 -1.87 28.26 -4.87
N LEU A 205 -1.71 28.08 -6.19
CA LEU A 205 -1.18 29.10 -7.12
C LEU A 205 0.14 29.70 -6.61
N ILE A 206 1.02 28.84 -6.15
CA ILE A 206 2.37 29.23 -5.72
C ILE A 206 3.27 29.15 -6.95
N ASP A 207 3.77 30.30 -7.41
CA ASP A 207 4.74 30.41 -8.50
C ASP A 207 6.15 29.94 -8.08
#